data_5597dff54e6377cbcead4ae79c50b3dd
#
_entry.id   5597dff54e6377cbcead4ae79c50b3dd
#
_cell.length_a   1.000
_cell.length_b   1.000
_cell.length_c   1.000
_cell.angle_alpha   90.00
_cell.angle_beta   90.00
_cell.angle_gamma   90.00
#
_symmetry.space_group_name_H-M   'P 1'
#
loop_
_entity.id
_entity.type
_entity.pdbx_description
1 polymer ?
#
loop_
_entity_poly.entity_id
_entity_poly.type
_entity_poly.pdbx_seq_one_letter_code
_entity_poly.pdbx_strand_id
1 'polypeptide(L)'
;MKISNNKLSSVRTYFFETLSKFEESDVKSYFEYLCDAWLGLSKMDIRLNPDVEITESELLKFFYGIKDLLKDRPVQYIAGKSWFYGLEIGVREGVLIPRPETEELVDWIVKENSNAQNIFEIGTGSGCIPLAIKSNLKNATVFAGDISEEALSIAKNNGEVLNLKVHFQKFDALNWQEFKFEQKFDVIVSNPPYIPNSDKALMHKNVLDFEPGLALFVANESPLVFYEKIADFALENLSESGALYYEIHERFGLETIKMLKGKGFLNVFLRQDLQGKDRMLKATIN
;
A
#
# COMPACT_ATOMS: atom_id res chain seq x y z
N MET A 1 -8.26 -34.94 -7.31
CA MET A 1 -7.36 -34.99 -8.47
C MET A 1 -5.92 -34.87 -7.97
N LYS A 2 -4.95 -35.51 -8.57
CA LYS A 2 -3.52 -35.41 -8.17
C LYS A 2 -2.76 -34.73 -9.31
N ILE A 3 -1.81 -33.86 -8.96
CA ILE A 3 -0.85 -33.33 -9.93
C ILE A 3 -0.03 -34.55 -10.44
N SER A 4 0.04 -34.74 -11.76
CA SER A 4 0.59 -35.95 -12.35
C SER A 4 2.13 -36.01 -12.33
N ASN A 5 2.77 -34.85 -12.31
CA ASN A 5 4.23 -34.69 -12.27
C ASN A 5 4.58 -33.25 -11.82
N ASN A 6 5.87 -32.93 -11.73
CA ASN A 6 6.39 -31.62 -11.30
C ASN A 6 6.59 -30.60 -12.43
N LYS A 7 6.01 -30.83 -13.62
CA LYS A 7 6.04 -29.85 -14.71
C LYS A 7 5.05 -28.73 -14.47
N LEU A 8 5.46 -27.50 -14.76
CA LEU A 8 4.63 -26.30 -14.56
C LEU A 8 3.32 -26.36 -15.36
N SER A 9 3.31 -26.96 -16.54
CA SER A 9 2.08 -27.21 -17.33
C SER A 9 1.07 -28.09 -16.60
N SER A 10 1.53 -29.13 -15.88
CA SER A 10 0.65 -29.99 -15.06
C SER A 10 0.12 -29.26 -13.83
N VAL A 11 0.97 -28.43 -13.20
CA VAL A 11 0.56 -27.56 -12.09
C VAL A 11 -0.48 -26.56 -12.57
N ARG A 12 -0.26 -25.93 -13.73
CA ARG A 12 -1.20 -24.98 -14.34
C ARG A 12 -2.56 -25.64 -14.60
N THR A 13 -2.59 -26.81 -15.21
CA THR A 13 -3.84 -27.55 -15.46
C THR A 13 -4.59 -27.80 -14.16
N TYR A 14 -3.92 -28.32 -13.13
CA TYR A 14 -4.52 -28.56 -11.82
C TYR A 14 -5.03 -27.27 -11.16
N PHE A 15 -4.27 -26.17 -11.27
CA PHE A 15 -4.61 -24.85 -10.75
C PHE A 15 -5.92 -24.33 -11.36
N PHE A 16 -6.03 -24.33 -12.68
CA PHE A 16 -7.20 -23.85 -13.40
C PHE A 16 -8.43 -24.72 -13.15
N GLU A 17 -8.29 -26.05 -13.16
CA GLU A 17 -9.41 -26.97 -12.88
C GLU A 17 -9.93 -26.81 -11.45
N THR A 18 -9.01 -26.65 -10.48
CA THR A 18 -9.39 -26.55 -9.06
C THR A 18 -10.03 -25.19 -8.73
N LEU A 19 -9.59 -24.12 -9.38
CA LEU A 19 -10.10 -22.76 -9.19
C LEU A 19 -11.20 -22.38 -10.19
N SER A 20 -11.84 -23.34 -10.84
CA SER A 20 -12.88 -23.12 -11.85
C SER A 20 -14.13 -22.38 -11.36
N LYS A 21 -14.28 -22.14 -10.05
CA LYS A 21 -15.33 -21.27 -9.48
C LYS A 21 -15.06 -19.76 -9.69
N PHE A 22 -13.81 -19.37 -9.97
CA PHE A 22 -13.42 -17.99 -10.23
C PHE A 22 -13.43 -17.70 -11.73
N GLU A 23 -13.47 -16.41 -12.08
CA GLU A 23 -13.32 -16.01 -13.48
C GLU A 23 -11.95 -16.43 -14.03
N GLU A 24 -11.91 -16.91 -15.28
CA GLU A 24 -10.69 -17.44 -15.88
C GLU A 24 -9.55 -16.39 -15.94
N SER A 25 -9.92 -15.13 -16.16
CA SER A 25 -8.98 -13.99 -16.11
C SER A 25 -8.27 -13.84 -14.78
N ASP A 26 -9.02 -14.03 -13.68
CA ASP A 26 -8.50 -13.91 -12.32
C ASP A 26 -7.59 -15.11 -12.00
N VAL A 27 -8.04 -16.32 -12.33
CA VAL A 27 -7.24 -17.55 -12.16
C VAL A 27 -5.91 -17.44 -12.90
N LYS A 28 -5.95 -16.92 -14.13
CA LYS A 28 -4.74 -16.66 -14.92
C LYS A 28 -3.82 -15.65 -14.23
N SER A 29 -4.38 -14.56 -13.76
CA SER A 29 -3.62 -13.51 -13.06
C SER A 29 -2.98 -14.05 -11.78
N TYR A 30 -3.71 -14.84 -10.99
CA TYR A 30 -3.18 -15.48 -9.78
C TYR A 30 -2.04 -16.44 -10.10
N PHE A 31 -2.21 -17.26 -11.13
CA PHE A 31 -1.16 -18.20 -11.55
C PHE A 31 0.12 -17.48 -11.98
N GLU A 32 -0.02 -16.47 -12.86
CA GLU A 32 1.10 -15.66 -13.34
C GLU A 32 1.80 -14.93 -12.18
N TYR A 33 1.02 -14.37 -11.24
CA TYR A 33 1.54 -13.71 -10.05
C TYR A 33 2.36 -14.65 -9.16
N LEU A 34 1.83 -15.85 -8.89
CA LEU A 34 2.52 -16.83 -8.04
C LEU A 34 3.75 -17.42 -8.74
N CYS A 35 3.74 -17.59 -10.06
CA CYS A 35 4.91 -18.00 -10.82
C CYS A 35 6.03 -16.95 -10.74
N ASP A 36 5.70 -15.68 -10.90
CA ASP A 36 6.67 -14.59 -10.71
C ASP A 36 7.19 -14.55 -9.27
N ALA A 37 6.28 -14.62 -8.29
CA ALA A 37 6.62 -14.51 -6.90
C ALA A 37 7.50 -15.66 -6.36
N TRP A 38 7.23 -16.89 -6.77
CA TRP A 38 7.85 -18.08 -6.18
C TRP A 38 8.94 -18.71 -7.05
N LEU A 39 8.85 -18.50 -8.38
CA LEU A 39 9.76 -19.13 -9.34
C LEU A 39 10.62 -18.10 -10.09
N GLY A 40 10.32 -16.80 -9.97
CA GLY A 40 10.97 -15.74 -10.74
C GLY A 40 10.68 -15.84 -12.25
N LEU A 41 9.55 -16.45 -12.62
CA LEU A 41 9.18 -16.65 -14.02
C LEU A 41 8.22 -15.56 -14.49
N SER A 42 8.62 -14.80 -15.49
CA SER A 42 7.75 -13.84 -16.17
C SER A 42 6.65 -14.52 -16.98
N LYS A 43 5.61 -13.76 -17.36
CA LYS A 43 4.57 -14.24 -18.29
C LYS A 43 5.14 -14.79 -19.60
N MET A 44 6.25 -14.22 -20.07
CA MET A 44 6.93 -14.67 -21.28
C MET A 44 7.62 -16.02 -21.05
N ASP A 45 8.31 -16.18 -19.91
CA ASP A 45 9.00 -17.42 -19.56
C ASP A 45 8.02 -18.60 -19.48
N ILE A 46 6.86 -18.38 -18.84
CA ILE A 46 5.79 -19.39 -18.72
C ILE A 46 5.27 -19.82 -20.10
N ARG A 47 5.18 -18.90 -21.07
CA ARG A 47 4.71 -19.20 -22.42
C ARG A 47 5.75 -19.95 -23.26
N LEU A 48 7.02 -19.56 -23.13
CA LEU A 48 8.12 -20.15 -23.90
C LEU A 48 8.52 -21.52 -23.36
N ASN A 49 8.44 -21.73 -22.04
CA ASN A 49 8.86 -22.96 -21.37
C ASN A 49 7.75 -23.50 -20.45
N PRO A 50 6.60 -23.95 -20.99
CA PRO A 50 5.47 -24.38 -20.17
C PRO A 50 5.76 -25.66 -19.37
N ASP A 51 6.75 -26.43 -19.79
CA ASP A 51 7.11 -27.73 -19.20
C ASP A 51 8.35 -27.64 -18.29
N VAL A 52 8.72 -26.44 -17.83
CA VAL A 52 9.79 -26.30 -16.84
C VAL A 52 9.45 -27.14 -15.60
N GLU A 53 10.43 -27.89 -15.10
CA GLU A 53 10.27 -28.68 -13.88
C GLU A 53 10.50 -27.80 -12.65
N ILE A 54 9.61 -27.93 -11.69
CA ILE A 54 9.71 -27.24 -10.39
C ILE A 54 10.06 -28.26 -9.30
N THR A 55 10.63 -27.79 -8.21
CA THR A 55 10.98 -28.61 -7.06
C THR A 55 9.72 -29.06 -6.30
N GLU A 56 9.83 -30.12 -5.50
CA GLU A 56 8.74 -30.56 -4.61
C GLU A 56 8.30 -29.44 -3.63
N SER A 57 9.24 -28.63 -3.14
CA SER A 57 8.95 -27.51 -2.28
C SER A 57 8.10 -26.44 -2.97
N GLU A 58 8.43 -26.11 -4.21
CA GLU A 58 7.65 -25.18 -5.03
C GLU A 58 6.27 -25.74 -5.38
N LEU A 59 6.20 -27.03 -5.71
CA LEU A 59 4.94 -27.71 -5.94
C LEU A 59 4.00 -27.63 -4.71
N LEU A 60 4.55 -27.82 -3.52
CA LEU A 60 3.80 -27.70 -2.26
C LEU A 60 3.31 -26.27 -2.04
N LYS A 61 4.08 -25.24 -2.39
CA LYS A 61 3.62 -23.83 -2.32
C LYS A 61 2.37 -23.65 -3.19
N PHE A 62 2.36 -24.11 -4.43
CA PHE A 62 1.18 -24.05 -5.29
C PHE A 62 -0.02 -24.79 -4.70
N PHE A 63 0.20 -25.99 -4.15
CA PHE A 63 -0.86 -26.77 -3.53
C PHE A 63 -1.52 -26.07 -2.36
N TYR A 64 -0.74 -25.45 -1.47
CA TYR A 64 -1.27 -24.68 -0.35
C TYR A 64 -1.85 -23.33 -0.80
N GLY A 65 -1.22 -22.67 -1.78
CA GLY A 65 -1.71 -21.44 -2.37
C GLY A 65 -3.10 -21.59 -2.99
N ILE A 66 -3.34 -22.69 -3.71
CA ILE A 66 -4.69 -23.03 -4.24
C ILE A 66 -5.71 -23.15 -3.09
N LYS A 67 -5.35 -23.81 -1.98
CA LYS A 67 -6.26 -23.95 -0.83
C LYS A 67 -6.59 -22.60 -0.19
N ASP A 68 -5.65 -21.68 -0.17
CA ASP A 68 -5.85 -20.36 0.39
C ASP A 68 -6.64 -19.46 -0.57
N LEU A 69 -6.41 -19.56 -1.88
CA LEU A 69 -7.25 -18.90 -2.90
C LEU A 69 -8.71 -19.36 -2.82
N LEU A 70 -8.95 -20.66 -2.56
CA LEU A 70 -10.31 -21.20 -2.37
C LEU A 70 -11.04 -20.60 -1.17
N LYS A 71 -10.30 -20.02 -0.20
CA LYS A 71 -10.84 -19.27 0.95
C LYS A 71 -10.91 -17.76 0.68
N ASP A 72 -10.72 -17.33 -0.55
CA ASP A 72 -10.69 -15.93 -0.99
C ASP A 72 -9.53 -15.10 -0.37
N ARG A 73 -8.45 -15.76 0.10
CA ARG A 73 -7.27 -15.07 0.62
C ARG A 73 -6.57 -14.31 -0.51
N PRO A 74 -6.19 -13.03 -0.33
CA PRO A 74 -5.51 -12.24 -1.34
C PRO A 74 -4.23 -12.91 -1.83
N VAL A 75 -4.04 -12.93 -3.16
CA VAL A 75 -2.87 -13.59 -3.78
C VAL A 75 -1.54 -12.97 -3.31
N GLN A 76 -1.53 -11.68 -2.98
CA GLN A 76 -0.35 -10.99 -2.45
C GLN A 76 0.05 -11.54 -1.07
N TYR A 77 -0.92 -11.81 -0.19
CA TYR A 77 -0.63 -12.43 1.11
C TYR A 77 -0.18 -13.88 0.96
N ILE A 78 -0.72 -14.60 -0.03
CA ILE A 78 -0.29 -15.97 -0.36
C ILE A 78 1.13 -15.97 -0.90
N ALA A 79 1.45 -15.02 -1.76
CA ALA A 79 2.79 -14.81 -2.32
C ALA A 79 3.80 -14.30 -1.27
N GLY A 80 3.31 -13.60 -0.24
CA GLY A 80 4.13 -12.92 0.76
C GLY A 80 4.72 -11.60 0.31
N LYS A 81 4.35 -11.10 -0.88
CA LYS A 81 4.89 -9.88 -1.47
C LYS A 81 3.91 -9.18 -2.40
N SER A 82 4.12 -7.89 -2.62
CA SER A 82 3.41 -7.05 -3.58
C SER A 82 4.40 -6.12 -4.28
N TRP A 83 4.19 -5.88 -5.57
CA TRP A 83 4.95 -4.88 -6.31
C TRP A 83 4.39 -3.50 -6.03
N PHE A 84 5.26 -2.52 -5.78
CA PHE A 84 4.88 -1.14 -5.57
C PHE A 84 6.01 -0.20 -6.00
N TYR A 85 5.73 0.66 -6.95
CA TYR A 85 6.63 1.69 -7.49
C TYR A 85 8.03 1.15 -7.84
N GLY A 86 8.07 -0.02 -8.47
CA GLY A 86 9.30 -0.71 -8.87
C GLY A 86 10.02 -1.48 -7.75
N LEU A 87 9.45 -1.54 -6.54
CA LEU A 87 9.98 -2.27 -5.41
C LEU A 87 9.16 -3.53 -5.13
N GLU A 88 9.82 -4.57 -4.65
CA GLU A 88 9.18 -5.75 -4.10
C GLU A 88 8.95 -5.53 -2.59
N ILE A 89 7.72 -5.34 -2.18
CA ILE A 89 7.32 -5.06 -0.80
C ILE A 89 6.76 -6.33 -0.16
N GLY A 90 7.36 -6.78 0.91
CA GLY A 90 6.84 -7.89 1.71
C GLY A 90 5.50 -7.51 2.36
N VAL A 91 4.49 -8.35 2.17
CA VAL A 91 3.15 -8.14 2.74
C VAL A 91 2.61 -9.42 3.37
N ARG A 92 1.87 -9.26 4.45
CA ARG A 92 1.09 -10.30 5.10
C ARG A 92 -0.12 -9.68 5.79
N GLU A 93 -1.00 -10.50 6.31
CA GLU A 93 -2.05 -10.03 7.21
C GLU A 93 -1.46 -9.09 8.29
N GLY A 94 -2.19 -8.02 8.61
CA GLY A 94 -1.71 -6.95 9.50
C GLY A 94 -1.31 -5.65 8.81
N VAL A 95 -1.10 -5.63 7.48
CA VAL A 95 -0.87 -4.41 6.69
C VAL A 95 -1.75 -4.37 5.46
N LEU A 96 -2.14 -3.17 5.04
CA LEU A 96 -2.83 -2.94 3.77
C LEU A 96 -1.94 -3.40 2.60
N ILE A 97 -2.51 -4.11 1.64
CA ILE A 97 -1.82 -4.43 0.39
C ILE A 97 -1.63 -3.13 -0.40
N PRO A 98 -0.41 -2.78 -0.82
CA PRO A 98 -0.16 -1.57 -1.62
C PRO A 98 -1.06 -1.47 -2.85
N ARG A 99 -1.61 -0.29 -3.11
CA ARG A 99 -2.54 -0.02 -4.21
C ARG A 99 -1.85 0.75 -5.34
N PRO A 100 -2.22 0.48 -6.62
CA PRO A 100 -1.64 1.21 -7.76
C PRO A 100 -1.89 2.72 -7.69
N GLU A 101 -3.04 3.16 -7.19
CA GLU A 101 -3.38 4.57 -7.04
C GLU A 101 -2.42 5.30 -6.08
N THR A 102 -1.91 4.60 -5.09
CA THR A 102 -0.93 5.13 -4.13
C THR A 102 0.45 5.34 -4.80
N GLU A 103 0.78 4.60 -5.86
CA GLU A 103 1.99 4.86 -6.65
C GLU A 103 1.95 6.24 -7.34
N GLU A 104 0.76 6.69 -7.74
CA GLU A 104 0.58 8.00 -8.35
C GLU A 104 0.83 9.14 -7.34
N LEU A 105 0.47 8.93 -6.06
CA LEU A 105 0.79 9.84 -4.97
C LEU A 105 2.31 9.94 -4.77
N VAL A 106 3.01 8.80 -4.75
CA VAL A 106 4.47 8.76 -4.65
C VAL A 106 5.13 9.46 -5.84
N ASP A 107 4.66 9.18 -7.05
CA ASP A 107 5.16 9.82 -8.28
C ASP A 107 5.03 11.35 -8.22
N TRP A 108 3.89 11.84 -7.74
CA TRP A 108 3.66 13.27 -7.56
C TRP A 108 4.65 13.88 -6.56
N ILE A 109 4.81 13.25 -5.39
CA ILE A 109 5.73 13.71 -4.36
C ILE A 109 7.16 13.77 -4.87
N VAL A 110 7.65 12.69 -5.48
CA VAL A 110 9.03 12.58 -5.97
C VAL A 110 9.34 13.63 -7.03
N LYS A 111 8.40 13.86 -7.97
CA LYS A 111 8.57 14.84 -9.05
C LYS A 111 8.62 16.29 -8.56
N GLU A 112 7.83 16.62 -7.56
CA GLU A 112 7.74 18.01 -7.09
C GLU A 112 8.73 18.35 -5.96
N ASN A 113 9.28 17.34 -5.27
CA ASN A 113 10.09 17.56 -4.07
C ASN A 113 11.50 16.94 -4.19
N SER A 114 12.14 17.07 -5.36
CA SER A 114 13.48 16.48 -5.61
C SER A 114 14.58 16.93 -4.64
N ASN A 115 14.41 18.07 -3.98
CA ASN A 115 15.34 18.66 -3.02
C ASN A 115 14.90 18.51 -1.55
N ALA A 116 13.80 17.81 -1.27
CA ALA A 116 13.31 17.60 0.09
C ALA A 116 14.39 16.93 0.95
N GLN A 117 14.58 17.47 2.17
CA GLN A 117 15.56 16.95 3.13
C GLN A 117 14.90 16.06 4.18
N ASN A 118 13.72 16.46 4.68
CA ASN A 118 13.01 15.73 5.73
C ASN A 118 11.59 15.41 5.26
N ILE A 119 11.25 14.15 5.28
CA ILE A 119 9.95 13.64 4.83
C ILE A 119 9.35 12.78 5.95
N PHE A 120 8.09 12.96 6.25
CA PHE A 120 7.39 12.16 7.24
C PHE A 120 6.10 11.55 6.66
N GLU A 121 6.00 10.23 6.74
CA GLU A 121 4.77 9.50 6.41
C GLU A 121 4.02 9.09 7.69
N ILE A 122 2.70 9.19 7.64
CA ILE A 122 1.79 8.83 8.73
C ILE A 122 0.85 7.71 8.26
N GLY A 123 0.83 6.59 9.00
CA GLY A 123 0.08 5.39 8.65
C GLY A 123 0.84 4.51 7.64
N THR A 124 2.07 4.10 8.00
CA THR A 124 3.02 3.52 7.04
C THR A 124 2.65 2.12 6.55
N GLY A 125 1.84 1.35 7.31
CA GLY A 125 1.46 -0.01 6.94
C GLY A 125 2.67 -0.88 6.61
N SER A 126 2.76 -1.33 5.36
CA SER A 126 3.90 -2.14 4.87
C SER A 126 5.20 -1.35 4.66
N GLY A 127 5.17 -0.02 4.78
CA GLY A 127 6.29 0.86 4.47
C GLY A 127 6.45 1.18 2.98
N CYS A 128 5.47 0.85 2.14
CA CYS A 128 5.59 0.98 0.69
C CYS A 128 5.84 2.43 0.24
N ILE A 129 5.12 3.42 0.80
CA ILE A 129 5.29 4.84 0.45
C ILE A 129 6.69 5.36 0.84
N PRO A 130 7.14 5.28 2.11
CA PRO A 130 8.40 5.88 2.50
C PRO A 130 9.60 5.15 1.90
N LEU A 131 9.50 3.84 1.65
CA LEU A 131 10.55 3.09 0.96
C LEU A 131 10.64 3.50 -0.51
N ALA A 132 9.51 3.66 -1.21
CA ALA A 132 9.49 4.15 -2.58
C ALA A 132 10.03 5.59 -2.68
N ILE A 133 9.65 6.48 -1.77
CA ILE A 133 10.21 7.84 -1.68
C ILE A 133 11.72 7.77 -1.44
N LYS A 134 12.18 6.97 -0.46
CA LYS A 134 13.60 6.85 -0.14
C LYS A 134 14.44 6.28 -1.28
N SER A 135 13.91 5.37 -2.06
CA SER A 135 14.62 4.79 -3.21
C SER A 135 14.88 5.83 -4.31
N ASN A 136 13.99 6.84 -4.44
CA ASN A 136 14.07 7.89 -5.45
C ASN A 136 14.73 9.17 -4.93
N LEU A 137 14.47 9.57 -3.70
CA LEU A 137 15.07 10.74 -3.04
C LEU A 137 16.16 10.29 -2.06
N LYS A 138 17.27 9.79 -2.60
CA LYS A 138 18.36 9.14 -1.83
C LYS A 138 18.95 10.00 -0.72
N ASN A 139 18.97 11.32 -0.90
CA ASN A 139 19.54 12.27 0.06
C ASN A 139 18.55 12.66 1.18
N ALA A 140 17.26 12.44 0.99
CA ALA A 140 16.26 12.76 1.99
C ALA A 140 16.37 11.85 3.23
N THR A 141 16.17 12.41 4.39
CA THR A 141 15.91 11.68 5.63
C THR A 141 14.42 11.39 5.68
N VAL A 142 14.04 10.11 5.65
CA VAL A 142 12.64 9.70 5.64
C VAL A 142 12.29 9.08 6.97
N PHE A 143 11.23 9.60 7.57
CA PHE A 143 10.60 9.10 8.79
C PHE A 143 9.24 8.51 8.44
N ALA A 144 8.81 7.50 9.18
CA ALA A 144 7.52 6.88 8.98
C ALA A 144 6.94 6.42 10.32
N GLY A 145 5.65 6.66 10.51
CA GLY A 145 4.95 6.32 11.74
C GLY A 145 3.72 5.46 11.50
N ASP A 146 3.47 4.53 12.43
CA ASP A 146 2.24 3.75 12.48
C ASP A 146 1.86 3.48 13.94
N ILE A 147 0.56 3.35 14.20
CA ILE A 147 0.08 2.96 15.53
C ILE A 147 0.28 1.46 15.78
N SER A 148 0.28 0.65 14.71
CA SER A 148 0.45 -0.80 14.74
C SER A 148 1.92 -1.20 14.82
N GLU A 149 2.31 -1.84 15.91
CA GLU A 149 3.66 -2.39 16.07
C GLU A 149 3.92 -3.54 15.07
N GLU A 150 2.87 -4.26 14.69
CA GLU A 150 2.96 -5.30 13.66
C GLU A 150 3.27 -4.69 12.29
N ALA A 151 2.59 -3.62 11.89
CA ALA A 151 2.87 -2.89 10.67
C ALA A 151 4.31 -2.35 10.66
N LEU A 152 4.74 -1.74 11.77
CA LEU A 152 6.12 -1.25 11.92
C LEU A 152 7.17 -2.38 11.80
N SER A 153 6.87 -3.56 12.31
CA SER A 153 7.76 -4.73 12.16
C SER A 153 7.90 -5.15 10.70
N ILE A 154 6.79 -5.16 9.95
CA ILE A 154 6.79 -5.48 8.52
C ILE A 154 7.54 -4.42 7.73
N ALA A 155 7.26 -3.13 7.97
CA ALA A 155 7.90 -2.01 7.31
C ALA A 155 9.42 -1.97 7.54
N LYS A 156 9.88 -2.22 8.78
CA LYS A 156 11.30 -2.32 9.13
C LYS A 156 11.98 -3.45 8.36
N ASN A 157 11.37 -4.64 8.35
CA ASN A 157 11.89 -5.78 7.60
C ASN A 157 12.00 -5.46 6.09
N ASN A 158 11.01 -4.78 5.52
CA ASN A 158 11.05 -4.35 4.13
C ASN A 158 12.20 -3.37 3.88
N GLY A 159 12.43 -2.41 4.78
CA GLY A 159 13.56 -1.49 4.72
C GLY A 159 14.90 -2.21 4.76
N GLU A 160 15.05 -3.22 5.62
CA GLU A 160 16.27 -4.06 5.72
C GLU A 160 16.50 -4.86 4.43
N VAL A 161 15.49 -5.57 3.94
CA VAL A 161 15.57 -6.39 2.70
C VAL A 161 15.93 -5.52 1.49
N LEU A 162 15.35 -4.34 1.38
CA LEU A 162 15.60 -3.41 0.27
C LEU A 162 16.89 -2.56 0.48
N ASN A 163 17.53 -2.67 1.63
CA ASN A 163 18.66 -1.82 2.02
C ASN A 163 18.35 -0.32 1.91
N LEU A 164 17.16 0.08 2.33
CA LEU A 164 16.68 1.46 2.34
C LEU A 164 16.50 1.94 3.77
N LYS A 165 17.26 2.98 4.15
CA LYS A 165 17.22 3.53 5.52
C LYS A 165 16.03 4.48 5.69
N VAL A 166 15.00 4.03 6.41
CA VAL A 166 13.84 4.81 6.86
C VAL A 166 13.78 4.73 8.39
N HIS A 167 13.42 5.83 9.04
CA HIS A 167 13.25 5.92 10.50
C HIS A 167 11.81 5.58 10.88
N PHE A 168 11.57 4.30 11.22
CA PHE A 168 10.25 3.83 11.62
C PHE A 168 10.04 3.98 13.12
N GLN A 169 8.91 4.59 13.52
CA GLN A 169 8.55 4.79 14.92
C GLN A 169 7.06 4.56 15.17
N LYS A 170 6.69 4.25 16.41
CA LYS A 170 5.28 4.26 16.81
C LYS A 170 4.76 5.69 16.75
N PHE A 171 3.59 5.88 16.15
CA PHE A 171 2.96 7.19 16.02
C PHE A 171 1.44 7.05 15.95
N ASP A 172 0.75 7.73 16.85
CA ASP A 172 -0.71 7.82 16.83
C ASP A 172 -1.14 9.16 16.24
N ALA A 173 -1.69 9.11 15.03
CA ALA A 173 -2.16 10.31 14.32
C ALA A 173 -3.29 11.05 15.06
N LEU A 174 -4.11 10.33 15.84
CA LEU A 174 -5.21 10.94 16.60
C LEU A 174 -4.72 11.63 17.89
N ASN A 175 -3.60 11.18 18.44
CA ASN A 175 -2.95 11.73 19.65
C ASN A 175 -1.54 12.25 19.33
N TRP A 176 -1.36 12.86 18.16
CA TRP A 176 -0.07 13.30 17.65
C TRP A 176 0.68 14.28 18.57
N GLN A 177 -0.01 15.00 19.45
CA GLN A 177 0.56 15.95 20.39
C GLN A 177 1.51 15.31 21.43
N GLU A 178 1.42 13.99 21.60
CA GLU A 178 2.34 13.21 22.44
C GLU A 178 3.73 13.07 21.81
N PHE A 179 3.84 13.35 20.51
CA PHE A 179 5.07 13.21 19.74
C PHE A 179 5.66 14.57 19.40
N LYS A 180 6.96 14.72 19.60
CA LYS A 180 7.70 15.95 19.27
C LYS A 180 8.85 15.64 18.34
N PHE A 181 9.04 16.51 17.38
CA PHE A 181 10.13 16.46 16.42
C PHE A 181 10.98 17.72 16.56
N GLU A 182 12.31 17.56 16.51
CA GLU A 182 13.23 18.69 16.54
C GLU A 182 13.31 19.41 15.18
N GLN A 183 13.12 18.65 14.09
CA GLN A 183 13.14 19.16 12.71
C GLN A 183 11.73 19.46 12.21
N LYS A 184 11.66 20.36 11.22
CA LYS A 184 10.49 20.53 10.35
C LYS A 184 10.59 19.61 9.15
N PHE A 185 9.44 19.33 8.53
CA PHE A 185 9.34 18.44 7.37
C PHE A 185 9.04 19.23 6.09
N ASP A 186 9.74 18.91 5.02
CA ASP A 186 9.46 19.47 3.69
C ASP A 186 8.25 18.79 3.04
N VAL A 187 8.05 17.54 3.41
CA VAL A 187 6.88 16.75 2.97
C VAL A 187 6.32 15.98 4.15
N ILE A 188 5.01 16.10 4.34
CA ILE A 188 4.22 15.20 5.17
C ILE A 188 3.25 14.48 4.24
N VAL A 189 3.18 13.15 4.30
CA VAL A 189 2.32 12.34 3.46
C VAL A 189 1.54 11.32 4.28
N SER A 190 0.30 11.05 3.86
CA SER A 190 -0.49 9.98 4.46
C SER A 190 -1.50 9.40 3.46
N ASN A 191 -1.64 8.08 3.51
CA ASN A 191 -2.81 7.35 3.02
C ASN A 191 -3.56 6.81 4.26
N PRO A 192 -4.35 7.63 4.95
CA PRO A 192 -5.00 7.26 6.20
C PRO A 192 -6.25 6.42 5.94
N PRO A 193 -6.80 5.74 6.95
CA PRO A 193 -8.12 5.13 6.84
C PRO A 193 -9.18 6.18 6.45
N TYR A 194 -10.00 5.86 5.44
CA TYR A 194 -10.97 6.83 4.90
C TYR A 194 -12.31 6.21 4.48
N ILE A 195 -12.49 4.91 4.62
CA ILE A 195 -13.73 4.22 4.19
C ILE A 195 -14.74 4.26 5.35
N PRO A 196 -15.91 4.92 5.18
CA PRO A 196 -16.94 4.87 6.21
C PRO A 196 -17.41 3.44 6.47
N ASN A 197 -17.72 3.12 7.73
CA ASN A 197 -18.20 1.79 8.10
C ASN A 197 -19.47 1.36 7.33
N SER A 198 -20.30 2.30 6.88
CA SER A 198 -21.47 2.04 6.02
C SER A 198 -21.11 1.39 4.69
N ASP A 199 -19.91 1.62 4.19
CA ASP A 199 -19.49 1.16 2.87
C ASP A 199 -18.95 -0.28 2.88
N LYS A 200 -18.80 -0.90 4.05
CA LYS A 200 -18.36 -2.30 4.20
C LYS A 200 -19.17 -3.26 3.33
N ALA A 201 -20.49 -3.06 3.23
CA ALA A 201 -21.35 -3.92 2.44
C ALA A 201 -21.09 -3.90 0.93
N LEU A 202 -20.36 -2.89 0.44
CA LEU A 202 -20.01 -2.72 -0.97
C LEU A 202 -18.64 -3.30 -1.32
N MET A 203 -17.87 -3.74 -0.31
CA MET A 203 -16.50 -4.19 -0.50
C MET A 203 -16.43 -5.69 -0.78
N HIS A 204 -15.39 -6.07 -1.51
CA HIS A 204 -15.10 -7.47 -1.75
C HIS A 204 -14.74 -8.20 -0.45
N LYS A 205 -15.20 -9.44 -0.35
CA LYS A 205 -15.01 -10.27 0.84
C LYS A 205 -13.56 -10.50 1.21
N ASN A 206 -12.68 -10.66 0.23
CA ASN A 206 -11.25 -10.84 0.45
C ASN A 206 -10.60 -9.64 1.18
N VAL A 207 -11.07 -8.41 0.94
CA VAL A 207 -10.60 -7.22 1.67
C VAL A 207 -11.13 -7.24 3.11
N LEU A 208 -12.43 -7.52 3.28
CA LEU A 208 -13.09 -7.50 4.59
C LEU A 208 -12.56 -8.57 5.55
N ASP A 209 -12.26 -9.75 5.03
CA ASP A 209 -11.88 -10.91 5.84
C ASP A 209 -10.38 -10.94 6.17
N PHE A 210 -9.52 -10.30 5.37
CA PHE A 210 -8.07 -10.45 5.46
C PHE A 210 -7.30 -9.15 5.69
N GLU A 211 -7.75 -8.01 5.15
CA GLU A 211 -7.03 -6.76 5.34
C GLU A 211 -7.41 -6.08 6.66
N PRO A 212 -6.47 -5.39 7.33
CA PRO A 212 -6.72 -4.86 8.67
C PRO A 212 -7.76 -3.74 8.64
N GLY A 213 -8.87 -3.92 9.36
CA GLY A 213 -9.93 -2.91 9.43
C GLY A 213 -9.46 -1.55 9.96
N LEU A 214 -8.40 -1.54 10.78
CA LEU A 214 -7.78 -0.32 11.29
C LEU A 214 -7.16 0.53 10.16
N ALA A 215 -6.69 -0.09 9.09
CA ALA A 215 -6.10 0.60 7.94
C ALA A 215 -7.17 1.07 6.92
N LEU A 216 -8.42 0.65 7.06
CA LEU A 216 -9.46 0.88 6.07
C LEU A 216 -10.56 1.82 6.57
N PHE A 217 -11.06 1.61 7.80
CA PHE A 217 -12.37 2.11 8.19
C PHE A 217 -12.32 3.29 9.15
N VAL A 218 -13.28 4.19 8.95
CA VAL A 218 -13.59 5.31 9.84
C VAL A 218 -15.05 5.27 10.29
N ALA A 219 -15.34 5.96 11.39
CA ALA A 219 -16.72 6.14 11.85
C ALA A 219 -17.51 6.99 10.84
N ASN A 220 -18.76 6.63 10.61
CA ASN A 220 -19.63 7.34 9.65
C ASN A 220 -19.82 8.81 9.99
N GLU A 221 -19.82 9.13 11.29
CA GLU A 221 -20.05 10.46 11.84
C GLU A 221 -18.83 11.37 11.69
N SER A 222 -17.65 10.80 11.45
CA SER A 222 -16.37 11.53 11.40
C SER A 222 -15.46 11.00 10.28
N PRO A 223 -15.90 11.02 9.01
CA PRO A 223 -15.14 10.42 7.91
C PRO A 223 -13.81 11.14 7.62
N LEU A 224 -13.67 12.38 8.07
CA LEU A 224 -12.47 13.20 7.86
C LEU A 224 -11.53 13.25 9.07
N VAL A 225 -11.78 12.49 10.13
CA VAL A 225 -11.07 12.63 11.42
C VAL A 225 -9.54 12.52 11.28
N PHE A 226 -9.05 11.57 10.47
CA PHE A 226 -7.61 11.44 10.25
C PHE A 226 -7.05 12.61 9.45
N TYR A 227 -7.73 13.05 8.40
CA TYR A 227 -7.31 14.23 7.63
C TYR A 227 -7.22 15.48 8.50
N GLU A 228 -8.22 15.69 9.39
CA GLU A 228 -8.23 16.81 10.32
C GLU A 228 -7.05 16.80 11.28
N LYS A 229 -6.77 15.64 11.88
CA LYS A 229 -5.70 15.49 12.87
C LYS A 229 -4.30 15.55 12.23
N ILE A 230 -4.14 14.96 11.06
CA ILE A 230 -2.88 15.02 10.33
C ILE A 230 -2.64 16.45 9.78
N ALA A 231 -3.69 17.18 9.39
CA ALA A 231 -3.58 18.57 9.01
C ALA A 231 -3.14 19.46 10.20
N ASP A 232 -3.67 19.23 11.41
CA ASP A 232 -3.23 19.92 12.62
C ASP A 232 -1.74 19.65 12.90
N PHE A 233 -1.33 18.40 12.82
CA PHE A 233 0.09 18.01 12.91
C PHE A 233 0.94 18.72 11.86
N ALA A 234 0.48 18.77 10.61
CA ALA A 234 1.21 19.37 9.50
C ALA A 234 1.39 20.89 9.66
N LEU A 235 0.39 21.61 10.16
CA LEU A 235 0.50 23.04 10.45
C LEU A 235 1.61 23.36 11.48
N GLU A 236 1.82 22.45 12.45
CA GLU A 236 2.86 22.63 13.45
C GLU A 236 4.23 22.12 13.01
N ASN A 237 4.32 21.21 12.04
CA ASN A 237 5.55 20.48 11.74
C ASN A 237 6.08 20.66 10.32
N LEU A 238 5.35 21.26 9.39
CA LEU A 238 5.87 21.62 8.08
C LEU A 238 6.91 22.73 8.15
N SER A 239 7.89 22.69 7.27
CA SER A 239 8.76 23.81 6.96
C SER A 239 7.96 24.90 6.22
N GLU A 240 8.49 26.14 6.15
CA GLU A 240 7.80 27.26 5.48
C GLU A 240 7.41 26.96 4.03
N SER A 241 8.22 26.19 3.31
CA SER A 241 7.98 25.75 1.93
C SER A 241 7.42 24.33 1.85
N GLY A 242 7.08 23.72 2.98
CA GLY A 242 6.66 22.35 3.06
C GLY A 242 5.24 22.11 2.52
N ALA A 243 4.97 20.87 2.14
CA ALA A 243 3.68 20.46 1.61
C ALA A 243 3.14 19.20 2.30
N LEU A 244 1.84 19.20 2.53
CA LEU A 244 1.07 18.06 2.98
C LEU A 244 0.45 17.35 1.79
N TYR A 245 0.60 16.03 1.72
CA TYR A 245 0.03 15.19 0.69
C TYR A 245 -0.89 14.13 1.29
N TYR A 246 -2.05 13.91 0.66
CA TYR A 246 -3.00 12.87 1.05
C TYR A 246 -3.41 12.01 -0.13
N GLU A 247 -3.58 10.71 0.11
CA GLU A 247 -4.56 9.92 -0.62
C GLU A 247 -5.93 10.11 0.05
N ILE A 248 -7.00 10.21 -0.75
CA ILE A 248 -8.34 10.50 -0.26
C ILE A 248 -9.39 9.54 -0.83
N HIS A 249 -10.51 9.43 -0.12
CA HIS A 249 -11.72 8.82 -0.67
C HIS A 249 -12.31 9.72 -1.77
N GLU A 250 -12.65 9.14 -2.93
CA GLU A 250 -13.16 9.86 -4.12
C GLU A 250 -14.35 10.79 -3.83
N ARG A 251 -15.19 10.47 -2.83
CA ARG A 251 -16.37 11.27 -2.46
C ARG A 251 -16.08 12.48 -1.58
N PHE A 252 -14.92 12.53 -0.93
CA PHE A 252 -14.63 13.55 0.09
C PHE A 252 -13.63 14.62 -0.37
N GLY A 253 -13.38 14.73 -1.68
CA GLY A 253 -12.41 15.69 -2.22
C GLY A 253 -12.75 17.14 -1.83
N LEU A 254 -13.98 17.58 -2.08
CA LEU A 254 -14.43 18.95 -1.80
C LEU A 254 -14.50 19.24 -0.30
N GLU A 255 -14.98 18.30 0.52
CA GLU A 255 -15.05 18.44 1.96
C GLU A 255 -13.66 18.56 2.57
N THR A 256 -12.69 17.75 2.08
CA THR A 256 -11.30 17.80 2.54
C THR A 256 -10.64 19.13 2.15
N ILE A 257 -10.88 19.64 0.95
CA ILE A 257 -10.41 20.97 0.53
C ILE A 257 -10.96 22.06 1.45
N LYS A 258 -12.26 22.03 1.75
CA LYS A 258 -12.90 23.01 2.62
C LYS A 258 -12.32 22.96 4.03
N MET A 259 -12.11 21.75 4.54
CA MET A 259 -11.50 21.53 5.87
C MET A 259 -10.07 22.08 5.91
N LEU A 260 -9.21 21.76 4.94
CA LEU A 260 -7.83 22.24 4.88
C LEU A 260 -7.75 23.77 4.78
N LYS A 261 -8.56 24.40 3.92
CA LYS A 261 -8.65 25.87 3.83
C LYS A 261 -9.13 26.49 5.13
N GLY A 262 -10.10 25.88 5.80
CA GLY A 262 -10.60 26.33 7.10
C GLY A 262 -9.55 26.26 8.23
N LYS A 263 -8.58 25.34 8.11
CA LYS A 263 -7.44 25.22 9.04
C LYS A 263 -6.28 26.18 8.74
N GLY A 264 -6.27 26.83 7.58
CA GLY A 264 -5.24 27.82 7.22
C GLY A 264 -4.27 27.40 6.11
N PHE A 265 -4.50 26.29 5.44
CA PHE A 265 -3.77 25.96 4.23
C PHE A 265 -4.23 26.90 3.08
N LEU A 266 -3.27 27.57 2.44
CA LEU A 266 -3.57 28.60 1.44
C LEU A 266 -3.79 28.00 0.05
N ASN A 267 -2.95 27.08 -0.35
CA ASN A 267 -3.05 26.42 -1.65
C ASN A 267 -3.40 24.95 -1.46
N VAL A 268 -4.53 24.54 -2.00
CA VAL A 268 -5.00 23.16 -1.95
C VAL A 268 -5.33 22.69 -3.34
N PHE A 269 -4.61 21.67 -3.82
CA PHE A 269 -4.73 21.11 -5.15
C PHE A 269 -5.31 19.70 -5.05
N LEU A 270 -6.39 19.45 -5.77
CA LEU A 270 -7.00 18.14 -5.94
C LEU A 270 -6.53 17.53 -7.27
N ARG A 271 -6.09 16.27 -7.22
CA ARG A 271 -5.68 15.54 -8.40
C ARG A 271 -6.47 14.23 -8.51
N GLN A 272 -6.87 13.90 -9.73
CA GLN A 272 -7.52 12.65 -10.08
C GLN A 272 -6.48 11.59 -10.39
N ASP A 273 -6.85 10.32 -10.10
CA ASP A 273 -6.09 9.15 -10.53
C ASP A 273 -6.27 8.89 -12.04
N LEU A 274 -5.53 7.93 -12.58
CA LEU A 274 -5.61 7.51 -13.98
C LEU A 274 -7.00 7.01 -14.41
N GLN A 275 -7.88 6.69 -13.45
CA GLN A 275 -9.26 6.29 -13.69
C GLN A 275 -10.22 7.50 -13.70
N GLY A 276 -9.72 8.72 -13.43
CA GLY A 276 -10.50 9.95 -13.39
C GLY A 276 -11.26 10.19 -12.09
N LYS A 277 -10.88 9.52 -10.99
CA LYS A 277 -11.47 9.68 -9.67
C LYS A 277 -10.63 10.62 -8.81
N ASP A 278 -11.26 11.49 -8.04
CA ASP A 278 -10.58 12.34 -7.06
C ASP A 278 -9.83 11.44 -6.06
N ARG A 279 -8.50 11.53 -6.05
CA ARG A 279 -7.68 10.57 -5.31
C ARG A 279 -6.59 11.18 -4.44
N MET A 280 -6.05 12.31 -4.83
CA MET A 280 -4.89 12.88 -4.15
C MET A 280 -5.09 14.36 -3.88
N LEU A 281 -4.63 14.82 -2.72
CA LEU A 281 -4.59 16.23 -2.36
C LEU A 281 -3.17 16.64 -2.00
N LYS A 282 -2.80 17.85 -2.42
CA LYS A 282 -1.62 18.58 -1.94
C LYS A 282 -2.07 19.88 -1.29
N ALA A 283 -1.50 20.22 -0.13
CA ALA A 283 -1.79 21.47 0.54
C ALA A 283 -0.50 22.13 1.05
N THR A 284 -0.42 23.49 0.94
CA THR A 284 0.70 24.29 1.47
C THR A 284 0.19 25.40 2.35
N ILE A 285 1.05 25.85 3.27
CA ILE A 285 0.75 26.95 4.22
C ILE A 285 1.17 28.33 3.70
N ASN A 286 1.90 28.37 2.58
CA ASN A 286 2.35 29.59 1.90
C ASN A 286 1.97 29.58 0.42
#